data_0424303ed2e7fa6d2f9f5ff29a2057c9
#
_entry.id   0424303ed2e7fa6d2f9f5ff29a2057c9
#
_cell.length_a   1.000
_cell.length_b   1.000
_cell.length_c   1.000
_cell.angle_alpha   90.00
_cell.angle_beta   90.00
_cell.angle_gamma   90.00
#
_symmetry.space_group_name_H-M   'P 1'
#
loop_
_entity.id
_entity.type
_entity.pdbx_description
1 polymer ?
#
loop_
_entity_poly.entity_id
_entity_poly.type
_entity_poly.pdbx_seq_one_letter_code
_entity_poly.pdbx_strand_id
1 'polypeptide(L)'
;MTLKQRITMILVIALCVGAIYGVGRLGIAMRQGEEAETVEESLFGRRETLYLWYTDEALTDYLNSVAVSYSEYQEDVRVVPIYTSGREYLETINQASLHSEEVPDLYVVSNDSLEKAYLAGLASEVKLPEGVLPMEELFPETAVSAVTYHDKQIGYPFYFETSCFLYNETYLRDWAAAQIEAELDAQAAEEAQQQLEEEGEPQGDEAASDEDESTQAGVIDEETVNARVEQTLPKTIDDVLAFADVYDAPEQVEAVFKWDVSDIFYNYFFVGDSIDVGGKNGDQSDSIHIYNENAIKCMRVYQSLNQFFSIDTKEISYDGILQDFMEGKIVYTVATTDAISKIETAKAEGNFAYEYGISTVPNVSEELSSASLSVTQCVVVNGYSEKKERANDFAVYLTEYATDTLYARTGKLPVYDNGGNTYDDPNKAAFLQEYMNSVPMPKMIETSNFWVELEIAFAKIWEGDDANGDLKALSEKIMSQVVGGEYVEEYIDLPEEVTEEYEDEIEEGAEENAEESTEESE
;
A
#
# COMPACT_ATOMS: atom_id res chain seq x y z
N MET A 1 -46.83 25.52 -29.77
CA MET A 1 -45.83 26.14 -30.66
C MET A 1 -46.55 26.61 -31.92
N THR A 2 -46.46 27.89 -32.24
CA THR A 2 -47.04 28.45 -33.45
C THR A 2 -46.26 28.00 -34.69
N LEU A 3 -46.89 27.98 -35.87
CA LEU A 3 -46.27 27.58 -37.13
C LEU A 3 -44.97 28.36 -37.41
N LYS A 4 -44.94 29.66 -37.03
CA LYS A 4 -43.72 30.49 -37.12
C LYS A 4 -42.57 29.96 -36.25
N GLN A 5 -42.83 29.53 -35.01
CA GLN A 5 -41.82 28.99 -34.11
C GLN A 5 -41.24 27.66 -34.62
N ARG A 6 -42.05 26.80 -35.24
CA ARG A 6 -41.61 25.57 -35.87
C ARG A 6 -40.68 25.81 -37.07
N ILE A 7 -41.05 26.80 -37.92
CA ILE A 7 -40.22 27.16 -39.08
C ILE A 7 -38.87 27.76 -38.62
N THR A 8 -38.89 28.63 -37.59
CA THR A 8 -37.65 29.20 -37.06
C THR A 8 -36.73 28.12 -36.44
N MET A 9 -37.32 27.16 -35.74
CA MET A 9 -36.53 26.05 -35.15
C MET A 9 -35.91 25.15 -36.23
N ILE A 10 -36.62 24.85 -37.31
CA ILE A 10 -36.11 24.08 -38.44
C ILE A 10 -34.99 24.84 -39.15
N LEU A 11 -35.12 26.16 -39.32
CA LEU A 11 -34.09 27.01 -39.92
C LEU A 11 -32.82 27.07 -39.07
N VAL A 12 -32.93 27.17 -37.74
CA VAL A 12 -31.78 27.14 -36.81
C VAL A 12 -31.10 25.81 -36.85
N ILE A 13 -31.86 24.70 -36.83
CA ILE A 13 -31.28 23.35 -36.92
C ILE A 13 -30.55 23.15 -38.27
N ALA A 14 -31.14 23.61 -39.37
CA ALA A 14 -30.51 23.51 -40.69
C ALA A 14 -29.22 24.36 -40.78
N LEU A 15 -29.20 25.54 -40.11
CA LEU A 15 -28.03 26.40 -40.03
C LEU A 15 -26.91 25.76 -39.18
N CYS A 16 -27.26 25.14 -38.06
CA CYS A 16 -26.30 24.40 -37.23
C CYS A 16 -25.73 23.16 -37.96
N VAL A 17 -26.56 22.37 -38.61
CA VAL A 17 -26.13 21.22 -39.43
C VAL A 17 -25.27 21.68 -40.60
N GLY A 18 -25.62 22.78 -41.25
CA GLY A 18 -24.81 23.36 -42.34
C GLY A 18 -23.45 23.86 -41.84
N ALA A 19 -23.40 24.46 -40.67
CA ALA A 19 -22.14 24.89 -40.03
C ALA A 19 -21.25 23.70 -39.66
N ILE A 20 -21.82 22.66 -39.04
CA ILE A 20 -21.08 21.41 -38.70
C ILE A 20 -20.58 20.74 -39.98
N TYR A 21 -21.38 20.66 -41.03
CA TYR A 21 -20.98 20.06 -42.31
C TYR A 21 -19.94 20.92 -43.04
N GLY A 22 -20.02 22.23 -42.94
CA GLY A 22 -19.06 23.18 -43.48
C GLY A 22 -17.69 23.06 -42.79
N VAL A 23 -17.68 23.00 -41.45
CA VAL A 23 -16.46 22.81 -40.63
C VAL A 23 -15.87 21.43 -40.92
N GLY A 24 -16.70 20.37 -41.01
CA GLY A 24 -16.24 19.03 -41.35
C GLY A 24 -15.62 18.95 -42.75
N ARG A 25 -16.18 19.64 -43.76
CA ARG A 25 -15.57 19.67 -45.11
C ARG A 25 -14.33 20.56 -45.20
N LEU A 26 -14.27 21.67 -44.46
CA LEU A 26 -13.04 22.46 -44.33
C LEU A 26 -11.91 21.62 -43.67
N GLY A 27 -12.22 20.87 -42.61
CA GLY A 27 -11.27 19.99 -41.92
C GLY A 27 -10.74 18.85 -42.83
N ILE A 28 -11.58 18.30 -43.72
CA ILE A 28 -11.18 17.27 -44.69
C ILE A 28 -10.35 17.89 -45.86
N ALA A 29 -10.69 19.10 -46.31
CA ALA A 29 -9.93 19.80 -47.34
C ALA A 29 -8.57 20.31 -46.82
N MET A 30 -8.47 20.65 -45.54
CA MET A 30 -7.17 21.00 -44.91
C MET A 30 -6.27 19.80 -44.69
N ARG A 31 -6.79 18.57 -44.64
CA ARG A 31 -5.99 17.35 -44.53
C ARG A 31 -5.36 16.89 -45.85
N GLN A 32 -5.67 17.52 -46.97
CA GLN A 32 -5.17 17.13 -48.29
C GLN A 32 -4.19 18.12 -48.96
N GLY A 33 -3.70 19.13 -48.25
CA GLY A 33 -2.76 20.10 -48.80
C GLY A 33 -1.68 20.49 -47.79
N GLU A 34 -0.43 20.43 -48.24
CA GLU A 34 0.78 20.90 -47.53
C GLU A 34 0.71 22.38 -47.08
N GLU A 35 -0.38 23.11 -47.36
CA GLU A 35 -0.58 24.50 -46.95
C GLU A 35 -1.28 24.65 -45.57
N ALA A 36 -1.77 23.54 -44.94
CA ALA A 36 -2.43 23.60 -43.64
C ALA A 36 -1.46 23.75 -42.46
N GLU A 37 -0.24 23.20 -42.57
CA GLU A 37 0.78 23.35 -41.53
C GLU A 37 1.22 24.82 -41.32
N THR A 38 1.23 25.60 -42.39
CA THR A 38 1.72 27.00 -42.32
C THR A 38 0.71 28.01 -41.77
N VAL A 39 -0.58 27.68 -41.69
CA VAL A 39 -1.63 28.59 -41.21
C VAL A 39 -1.87 28.45 -39.70
N GLU A 40 -1.75 27.25 -39.12
CA GLU A 40 -1.78 27.08 -37.66
C GLU A 40 -0.50 27.64 -36.99
N GLU A 41 0.66 27.51 -37.63
CA GLU A 41 1.92 28.11 -37.14
C GLU A 41 1.89 29.63 -37.06
N SER A 42 1.05 30.33 -37.82
CA SER A 42 1.03 31.79 -37.86
C SER A 42 0.03 32.47 -36.93
N LEU A 43 -0.97 31.71 -36.40
CA LEU A 43 -2.03 32.27 -35.54
C LEU A 43 -1.85 32.00 -34.06
N PHE A 44 -1.12 30.95 -33.70
CA PHE A 44 -0.80 30.60 -32.31
C PHE A 44 0.67 30.24 -32.23
N GLY A 45 1.56 31.06 -31.87
CA GLY A 45 3.02 30.82 -31.83
C GLY A 45 3.34 29.32 -31.67
N ARG A 46 4.41 28.85 -32.29
CA ARG A 46 4.79 27.43 -32.35
C ARG A 46 4.93 26.89 -30.93
N ARG A 47 3.91 26.19 -30.40
CA ARG A 47 3.98 25.50 -29.12
C ARG A 47 4.84 24.26 -29.26
N GLU A 48 5.82 24.09 -28.38
CA GLU A 48 6.60 22.88 -28.30
C GLU A 48 5.74 21.76 -27.70
N THR A 49 5.64 20.61 -28.38
CA THR A 49 4.82 19.48 -27.89
C THR A 49 5.69 18.49 -27.14
N LEU A 50 5.32 18.16 -25.90
CA LEU A 50 5.89 17.07 -25.10
C LEU A 50 4.96 15.88 -25.10
N TYR A 51 5.47 14.67 -25.31
CA TYR A 51 4.72 13.42 -25.20
C TYR A 51 5.03 12.73 -23.87
N LEU A 52 3.99 12.51 -23.05
CA LEU A 52 4.06 11.75 -21.79
C LEU A 52 3.40 10.38 -21.97
N TRP A 53 4.16 9.29 -21.90
CA TRP A 53 3.61 7.94 -21.96
C TRP A 53 3.36 7.39 -20.56
N TYR A 54 2.28 6.60 -20.41
CA TYR A 54 1.90 5.97 -19.14
C TYR A 54 1.11 4.68 -19.40
N THR A 55 1.04 3.80 -18.40
CA THR A 55 0.43 2.46 -18.51
C THR A 55 -0.76 2.24 -17.59
N ASP A 56 -1.00 3.10 -16.61
CA ASP A 56 -2.14 3.00 -15.69
C ASP A 56 -3.31 3.84 -16.22
N GLU A 57 -4.39 3.17 -16.61
CA GLU A 57 -5.58 3.82 -17.18
C GLU A 57 -6.24 4.80 -16.19
N ALA A 58 -6.12 4.53 -14.86
CA ALA A 58 -6.65 5.40 -13.83
C ALA A 58 -6.08 6.83 -13.87
N LEU A 59 -4.88 7.00 -14.42
CA LEU A 59 -4.23 8.31 -14.57
C LEU A 59 -4.78 9.14 -15.75
N THR A 60 -5.57 8.55 -16.65
CA THR A 60 -5.93 9.19 -17.93
C THR A 60 -6.58 10.56 -17.76
N ASP A 61 -7.64 10.65 -16.98
CA ASP A 61 -8.38 11.91 -16.79
C ASP A 61 -7.56 12.92 -15.99
N TYR A 62 -6.78 12.46 -15.03
CA TYR A 62 -5.88 13.30 -14.24
C TYR A 62 -4.78 13.91 -15.12
N LEU A 63 -4.03 13.10 -15.88
CA LEU A 63 -2.94 13.57 -16.73
C LEU A 63 -3.43 14.50 -17.84
N ASN A 64 -4.59 14.22 -18.43
CA ASN A 64 -5.21 15.16 -19.39
C ASN A 64 -5.53 16.51 -18.76
N SER A 65 -6.04 16.53 -17.53
CA SER A 65 -6.32 17.78 -16.81
C SER A 65 -5.03 18.53 -16.48
N VAL A 66 -4.00 17.83 -15.98
CA VAL A 66 -2.69 18.42 -15.66
C VAL A 66 -2.04 18.99 -16.93
N ALA A 67 -2.12 18.28 -18.05
CA ALA A 67 -1.60 18.75 -19.33
C ALA A 67 -2.25 20.07 -19.79
N VAL A 68 -3.55 20.23 -19.57
CA VAL A 68 -4.26 21.48 -19.86
C VAL A 68 -3.78 22.59 -18.91
N SER A 69 -3.76 22.35 -17.61
CA SER A 69 -3.32 23.33 -16.61
C SER A 69 -1.87 23.76 -16.83
N TYR A 70 -0.98 22.82 -17.18
CA TYR A 70 0.40 23.15 -17.52
C TYR A 70 0.51 24.03 -18.77
N SER A 71 -0.31 23.76 -19.80
CA SER A 71 -0.33 24.58 -21.02
C SER A 71 -0.91 25.99 -20.81
N GLU A 72 -1.66 26.21 -19.72
CA GLU A 72 -2.06 27.55 -19.27
C GLU A 72 -0.96 28.24 -18.47
N TYR A 73 -0.19 27.48 -17.70
CA TYR A 73 0.97 27.96 -16.93
C TYR A 73 2.18 28.27 -17.85
N GLN A 74 2.43 27.40 -18.84
CA GLN A 74 3.51 27.53 -19.85
C GLN A 74 2.87 27.65 -21.24
N GLU A 75 2.62 28.88 -21.69
CA GLU A 75 1.87 29.17 -22.92
C GLU A 75 2.51 28.62 -24.19
N ASP A 76 3.84 28.40 -24.20
CA ASP A 76 4.64 27.93 -25.32
C ASP A 76 4.81 26.40 -25.35
N VAL A 77 4.27 25.65 -24.35
CA VAL A 77 4.37 24.19 -24.25
C VAL A 77 2.97 23.55 -24.31
N ARG A 78 2.87 22.43 -24.99
CA ARG A 78 1.72 21.53 -25.00
C ARG A 78 2.17 20.15 -24.56
N VAL A 79 1.53 19.59 -23.55
CA VAL A 79 1.74 18.20 -23.15
C VAL A 79 0.63 17.31 -23.73
N VAL A 80 1.01 16.15 -24.25
CA VAL A 80 0.10 15.13 -24.80
C VAL A 80 0.32 13.82 -24.06
N PRO A 81 -0.53 13.48 -23.07
CA PRO A 81 -0.50 12.18 -22.43
C PRO A 81 -0.93 11.09 -23.41
N ILE A 82 -0.21 9.96 -23.44
CA ILE A 82 -0.46 8.81 -24.32
C ILE A 82 -0.52 7.54 -23.47
N TYR A 83 -1.71 6.95 -23.36
CA TYR A 83 -1.89 5.66 -22.73
C TYR A 83 -1.31 4.55 -23.63
N THR A 84 -0.49 3.70 -23.04
CA THR A 84 0.23 2.62 -23.75
C THR A 84 0.14 1.32 -22.95
N SER A 85 0.10 0.18 -23.63
CA SER A 85 0.12 -1.13 -22.95
C SER A 85 1.41 -1.31 -22.12
N GLY A 86 1.27 -1.81 -20.89
CA GLY A 86 2.39 -2.11 -20.02
C GLY A 86 3.27 -3.30 -20.47
N ARG A 87 2.77 -4.15 -21.39
CA ARG A 87 3.55 -5.28 -21.90
C ARG A 87 4.73 -4.78 -22.74
N GLU A 88 5.93 -5.23 -22.40
CA GLU A 88 7.18 -4.84 -23.09
C GLU A 88 7.35 -3.31 -23.18
N TYR A 89 6.91 -2.60 -22.14
CA TYR A 89 6.78 -1.14 -22.17
C TYR A 89 8.10 -0.42 -22.47
N LEU A 90 9.19 -0.76 -21.76
CA LEU A 90 10.51 -0.15 -22.01
C LEU A 90 11.04 -0.48 -23.42
N GLU A 91 10.76 -1.67 -23.94
CA GLU A 91 11.14 -2.01 -25.31
C GLU A 91 10.35 -1.18 -26.32
N THR A 92 9.05 -0.96 -26.06
CA THR A 92 8.20 -0.10 -26.89
C THR A 92 8.69 1.35 -26.87
N ILE A 93 9.09 1.87 -25.71
CA ILE A 93 9.70 3.21 -25.58
C ILE A 93 11.01 3.27 -26.37
N ASN A 94 11.86 2.25 -26.26
CA ASN A 94 13.14 2.19 -26.96
C ASN A 94 12.95 2.22 -28.49
N GLN A 95 12.03 1.41 -29.01
CA GLN A 95 11.72 1.40 -30.43
C GLN A 95 11.14 2.74 -30.91
N ALA A 96 10.22 3.34 -30.16
CA ALA A 96 9.66 4.65 -30.47
C ALA A 96 10.74 5.75 -30.45
N SER A 97 11.65 5.71 -29.47
CA SER A 97 12.75 6.68 -29.34
C SER A 97 13.72 6.66 -30.53
N LEU A 98 13.84 5.52 -31.20
CA LEU A 98 14.76 5.37 -32.34
C LEU A 98 14.10 5.60 -33.72
N HIS A 99 12.77 5.44 -33.82
CA HIS A 99 12.10 5.29 -35.13
C HIS A 99 10.80 6.10 -35.29
N SER A 100 10.31 6.77 -34.22
CA SER A 100 9.02 7.48 -34.25
C SER A 100 9.20 9.00 -34.38
N GLU A 101 8.20 9.68 -34.96
CA GLU A 101 8.07 11.13 -34.91
C GLU A 101 7.46 11.61 -33.58
N GLU A 102 6.69 10.73 -32.91
CA GLU A 102 6.10 10.94 -31.57
C GLU A 102 6.95 10.23 -30.52
N VAL A 103 8.18 10.65 -30.36
CA VAL A 103 9.10 10.13 -29.32
C VAL A 103 8.54 10.50 -27.96
N PRO A 104 8.39 9.56 -27.02
CA PRO A 104 8.05 9.93 -25.66
C PRO A 104 9.14 10.79 -25.04
N ASP A 105 8.81 12.03 -24.66
CA ASP A 105 9.74 12.94 -23.98
C ASP A 105 9.85 12.57 -22.49
N LEU A 106 8.71 12.10 -21.93
CA LEU A 106 8.61 11.57 -20.57
C LEU A 106 7.78 10.28 -20.57
N TYR A 107 7.98 9.48 -19.55
CA TYR A 107 7.14 8.32 -19.31
C TYR A 107 7.07 7.97 -17.81
N VAL A 108 5.98 7.29 -17.41
CA VAL A 108 5.78 6.80 -16.04
C VAL A 108 6.18 5.33 -15.98
N VAL A 109 7.01 4.98 -14.99
CA VAL A 109 7.51 3.61 -14.80
C VAL A 109 7.80 3.36 -13.32
N SER A 110 7.73 2.10 -12.88
CA SER A 110 8.10 1.70 -11.52
C SER A 110 9.62 1.75 -11.30
N ASN A 111 10.02 2.00 -10.07
CA ASN A 111 11.44 2.18 -9.70
C ASN A 111 12.33 0.96 -9.98
N ASP A 112 11.80 -0.26 -9.91
CA ASP A 112 12.51 -1.51 -10.24
C ASP A 112 12.97 -1.60 -11.71
N SER A 113 12.37 -0.82 -12.58
CA SER A 113 12.70 -0.74 -14.01
C SER A 113 13.76 0.31 -14.35
N LEU A 114 14.20 1.13 -13.37
CA LEU A 114 15.04 2.31 -13.63
C LEU A 114 16.44 1.96 -14.08
N GLU A 115 17.09 0.94 -13.54
CA GLU A 115 18.41 0.48 -14.02
C GLU A 115 18.33 0.08 -15.49
N LYS A 116 17.36 -0.75 -15.84
CA LYS A 116 17.16 -1.18 -17.23
C LYS A 116 16.91 0.01 -18.17
N ALA A 117 16.13 0.98 -17.71
CA ALA A 117 15.89 2.22 -18.47
C ALA A 117 17.17 3.04 -18.64
N TYR A 118 17.97 3.21 -17.58
CA TYR A 118 19.22 3.97 -17.61
C TYR A 118 20.26 3.31 -18.51
N LEU A 119 20.49 2.00 -18.37
CA LEU A 119 21.45 1.26 -19.19
C LEU A 119 21.06 1.22 -20.68
N ALA A 120 19.77 1.26 -21.00
CA ALA A 120 19.27 1.39 -22.38
C ALA A 120 19.37 2.84 -22.92
N GLY A 121 19.82 3.82 -22.12
CA GLY A 121 19.85 5.23 -22.49
C GLY A 121 18.47 5.90 -22.52
N LEU A 122 17.44 5.24 -22.00
CA LEU A 122 16.07 5.76 -21.94
C LEU A 122 15.84 6.72 -20.77
N ALA A 123 16.60 6.61 -19.67
CA ALA A 123 16.53 7.53 -18.56
C ALA A 123 17.69 8.52 -18.59
N SER A 124 17.40 9.81 -18.49
CA SER A 124 18.40 10.86 -18.31
C SER A 124 18.55 11.21 -16.84
N GLU A 125 19.74 11.67 -16.44
CA GLU A 125 19.93 12.26 -15.14
C GLU A 125 19.01 13.49 -14.98
N VAL A 126 18.36 13.60 -13.84
CA VAL A 126 17.47 14.70 -13.47
C VAL A 126 18.24 16.02 -13.49
N LYS A 127 17.59 17.04 -14.03
CA LYS A 127 18.10 18.42 -14.03
C LYS A 127 17.00 19.32 -13.50
N LEU A 128 17.07 19.62 -12.21
CA LEU A 128 16.11 20.51 -11.57
C LEU A 128 16.20 21.92 -12.18
N PRO A 129 15.05 22.54 -12.50
CA PRO A 129 14.99 23.94 -12.92
C PRO A 129 15.55 24.89 -11.85
N GLU A 130 15.95 26.10 -12.27
CA GLU A 130 16.47 27.10 -11.33
C GLU A 130 15.40 27.50 -10.29
N GLY A 131 15.75 27.44 -9.01
CA GLY A 131 14.86 27.78 -7.89
C GLY A 131 13.98 26.67 -7.37
N VAL A 132 14.04 25.47 -7.98
CA VAL A 132 13.41 24.26 -7.43
C VAL A 132 14.29 23.68 -6.32
N LEU A 133 13.67 23.22 -5.24
CA LEU A 133 14.38 22.61 -4.12
C LEU A 133 14.97 21.23 -4.52
N PRO A 134 16.08 20.82 -3.91
CA PRO A 134 16.58 19.44 -4.05
C PRO A 134 15.52 18.43 -3.62
N MET A 135 15.50 17.25 -4.26
CA MET A 135 14.53 16.19 -3.94
C MET A 135 14.63 15.75 -2.48
N GLU A 136 15.81 15.75 -1.90
CA GLU A 136 16.08 15.39 -0.50
C GLU A 136 15.43 16.34 0.51
N GLU A 137 15.04 17.54 0.09
CA GLU A 137 14.34 18.51 0.93
C GLU A 137 12.81 18.40 0.84
N LEU A 138 12.28 17.76 -0.21
CA LEU A 138 10.85 17.67 -0.49
C LEU A 138 10.28 16.28 -0.29
N PHE A 139 11.02 15.25 -0.69
CA PHE A 139 10.52 13.88 -0.72
C PHE A 139 11.08 13.05 0.43
N PRO A 140 10.34 12.05 0.91
CA PRO A 140 10.87 11.06 1.86
C PRO A 140 12.14 10.37 1.33
N GLU A 141 13.01 9.93 2.24
CA GLU A 141 14.26 9.26 1.91
C GLU A 141 14.03 8.01 1.04
N THR A 142 13.00 7.23 1.33
CA THR A 142 12.56 6.07 0.54
C THR A 142 12.28 6.44 -0.91
N ALA A 143 11.59 7.55 -1.15
CA ALA A 143 11.29 8.04 -2.51
C ALA A 143 12.53 8.47 -3.27
N VAL A 144 13.42 9.22 -2.60
CA VAL A 144 14.70 9.65 -3.19
C VAL A 144 15.57 8.43 -3.52
N SER A 145 15.63 7.47 -2.62
CA SER A 145 16.32 6.19 -2.81
C SER A 145 15.77 5.42 -4.00
N ALA A 146 14.42 5.36 -4.13
CA ALA A 146 13.74 4.69 -5.23
C ALA A 146 14.15 5.24 -6.62
N VAL A 147 14.44 6.53 -6.75
CA VAL A 147 14.81 7.17 -8.03
C VAL A 147 16.31 7.37 -8.22
N THR A 148 17.12 7.00 -7.23
CA THR A 148 18.58 7.13 -7.30
C THR A 148 19.22 5.86 -7.84
N TYR A 149 20.12 5.98 -8.81
CA TYR A 149 20.91 4.90 -9.38
C TYR A 149 22.38 5.36 -9.51
N HIS A 150 23.30 4.65 -8.83
CA HIS A 150 24.72 5.01 -8.75
C HIS A 150 24.96 6.51 -8.47
N ASP A 151 24.37 6.98 -7.37
CA ASP A 151 24.44 8.38 -6.90
C ASP A 151 23.81 9.44 -7.84
N LYS A 152 23.03 9.01 -8.84
CA LYS A 152 22.32 9.88 -9.78
C LYS A 152 20.83 9.74 -9.64
N GLN A 153 20.12 10.83 -9.51
CA GLN A 153 18.67 10.84 -9.64
C GLN A 153 18.30 10.73 -11.11
N ILE A 154 17.56 9.69 -11.49
CA ILE A 154 17.20 9.35 -12.87
C ILE A 154 15.70 9.31 -13.12
N GLY A 155 14.92 9.78 -12.17
CA GLY A 155 13.46 9.91 -12.23
C GLY A 155 12.96 10.85 -11.15
N TYR A 156 11.69 11.22 -11.22
CA TYR A 156 10.97 12.02 -10.25
C TYR A 156 9.96 11.13 -9.54
N PRO A 157 9.96 11.05 -8.19
CA PRO A 157 8.96 10.28 -7.46
C PRO A 157 7.56 10.86 -7.71
N PHE A 158 6.56 10.01 -7.97
CA PHE A 158 5.23 10.49 -8.31
C PHE A 158 4.16 9.98 -7.34
N TYR A 159 3.90 8.70 -7.35
CA TYR A 159 3.01 8.04 -6.39
C TYR A 159 3.60 6.69 -5.98
N PHE A 160 3.08 6.14 -4.89
CA PHE A 160 3.61 4.90 -4.33
C PHE A 160 2.53 3.87 -4.07
N GLU A 161 2.97 2.63 -3.92
CA GLU A 161 2.19 1.49 -3.44
C GLU A 161 3.01 0.77 -2.37
N THR A 162 2.36 0.40 -1.27
CA THR A 162 2.91 -0.41 -0.19
C THR A 162 1.78 -1.14 0.52
N SER A 163 2.10 -2.10 1.38
CA SER A 163 1.12 -2.80 2.20
C SER A 163 1.10 -2.24 3.63
N CYS A 164 -0.09 -2.18 4.21
CA CYS A 164 -0.34 -1.77 5.59
C CYS A 164 -1.22 -2.79 6.30
N PHE A 165 -1.33 -2.64 7.62
CA PHE A 165 -2.21 -3.42 8.46
C PHE A 165 -3.59 -2.76 8.52
N LEU A 166 -4.61 -3.47 8.06
CA LEU A 166 -6.00 -3.04 8.00
C LEU A 166 -6.79 -3.74 9.11
N TYR A 167 -7.61 -3.00 9.87
CA TYR A 167 -8.38 -3.55 10.97
C TYR A 167 -9.83 -3.09 10.95
N ASN A 168 -10.73 -3.96 11.44
CA ASN A 168 -12.14 -3.63 11.64
C ASN A 168 -12.30 -2.84 12.94
N GLU A 169 -12.41 -1.52 12.83
CA GLU A 169 -12.51 -0.63 13.98
C GLU A 169 -13.79 -0.88 14.80
N THR A 170 -14.89 -1.25 14.15
CA THR A 170 -16.13 -1.56 14.85
C THR A 170 -15.93 -2.67 15.87
N TYR A 171 -15.28 -3.77 15.47
CA TYR A 171 -15.03 -4.89 16.37
C TYR A 171 -14.09 -4.54 17.52
N LEU A 172 -13.05 -3.76 17.25
CA LEU A 172 -12.14 -3.32 18.30
C LEU A 172 -12.81 -2.38 19.29
N ARG A 173 -13.69 -1.49 18.83
CA ARG A 173 -14.47 -0.58 19.69
C ARG A 173 -15.46 -1.35 20.57
N ASP A 174 -16.17 -2.33 19.99
CA ASP A 174 -17.11 -3.16 20.72
C ASP A 174 -16.38 -3.97 21.82
N TRP A 175 -15.25 -4.56 21.48
CA TRP A 175 -14.40 -5.29 22.44
C TRP A 175 -13.85 -4.33 23.52
N ALA A 176 -13.31 -3.17 23.15
CA ALA A 176 -12.77 -2.20 24.08
C ALA A 176 -13.84 -1.71 25.07
N ALA A 177 -15.06 -1.44 24.58
CA ALA A 177 -16.18 -1.03 25.41
C ALA A 177 -16.57 -2.12 26.41
N ALA A 178 -16.63 -3.39 25.96
CA ALA A 178 -16.94 -4.53 26.84
C ALA A 178 -15.85 -4.72 27.93
N GLN A 179 -14.57 -4.55 27.59
CA GLN A 179 -13.48 -4.64 28.56
C GLN A 179 -13.58 -3.52 29.63
N ILE A 180 -13.86 -2.29 29.20
CA ILE A 180 -14.00 -1.15 30.11
C ILE A 180 -15.22 -1.38 31.02
N GLU A 181 -16.35 -1.90 30.50
CA GLU A 181 -17.53 -2.22 31.30
C GLU A 181 -17.21 -3.29 32.36
N ALA A 182 -16.53 -4.36 31.96
CA ALA A 182 -16.11 -5.42 32.89
C ALA A 182 -15.15 -4.90 33.99
N GLU A 183 -14.21 -4.02 33.66
CA GLU A 183 -13.31 -3.40 34.62
C GLU A 183 -14.07 -2.52 35.64
N LEU A 184 -15.06 -1.73 35.18
CA LEU A 184 -15.89 -0.90 36.03
C LEU A 184 -16.77 -1.74 36.97
N ASP A 185 -17.35 -2.83 36.45
CA ASP A 185 -18.17 -3.75 37.26
C ASP A 185 -17.32 -4.45 38.32
N ALA A 186 -16.10 -4.87 37.98
CA ALA A 186 -15.17 -5.46 38.92
C ALA A 186 -14.76 -4.46 40.03
N GLN A 187 -14.47 -3.20 39.69
CA GLN A 187 -14.16 -2.15 40.64
C GLN A 187 -15.34 -1.86 41.58
N ALA A 188 -16.55 -1.76 41.05
CA ALA A 188 -17.76 -1.56 41.85
C ALA A 188 -18.01 -2.74 42.81
N ALA A 189 -17.75 -3.97 42.38
CA ALA A 189 -17.87 -5.15 43.22
C ALA A 189 -16.82 -5.17 44.35
N GLU A 190 -15.58 -4.77 44.08
CA GLU A 190 -14.52 -4.65 45.10
C GLU A 190 -14.85 -3.57 46.12
N GLU A 191 -15.33 -2.40 45.69
CA GLU A 191 -15.74 -1.30 46.55
C GLU A 191 -16.92 -1.72 47.45
N ALA A 192 -17.91 -2.43 46.92
CA ALA A 192 -19.03 -2.96 47.68
C ALA A 192 -18.59 -3.99 48.73
N GLN A 193 -17.62 -4.87 48.38
CA GLN A 193 -17.04 -5.80 49.38
C GLN A 193 -16.28 -5.07 50.50
N GLN A 194 -15.48 -4.07 50.16
CA GLN A 194 -14.75 -3.29 51.17
C GLN A 194 -15.69 -2.54 52.12
N GLN A 195 -16.79 -1.99 51.58
CA GLN A 195 -17.82 -1.35 52.43
C GLN A 195 -18.51 -2.34 53.38
N LEU A 196 -18.79 -3.56 52.94
CA LEU A 196 -19.36 -4.63 53.76
C LEU A 196 -18.38 -5.10 54.86
N GLU A 197 -17.08 -5.11 54.59
CA GLU A 197 -16.05 -5.47 55.59
C GLU A 197 -15.85 -4.36 56.62
N GLU A 198 -15.98 -3.06 56.26
CA GLU A 198 -15.85 -1.92 57.16
C GLU A 198 -17.09 -1.72 58.07
N GLU A 199 -18.30 -2.03 57.59
CA GLU A 199 -19.54 -1.83 58.36
C GLU A 199 -19.85 -2.93 59.39
N GLY A 200 -19.15 -4.09 59.39
CA GLY A 200 -19.35 -5.18 60.36
C GLY A 200 -20.80 -5.68 60.41
N GLU A 201 -21.04 -6.97 60.50
CA GLU A 201 -22.36 -7.64 60.43
C GLU A 201 -23.48 -6.82 61.07
N PRO A 202 -24.59 -6.49 60.34
CA PRO A 202 -25.75 -5.83 60.94
C PRO A 202 -26.48 -6.77 61.86
N GLN A 203 -26.47 -6.47 63.16
CA GLN A 203 -27.40 -7.04 64.13
C GLN A 203 -28.75 -6.32 64.05
N GLY A 204 -29.77 -6.97 63.52
CA GLY A 204 -31.15 -6.56 63.82
C GLY A 204 -32.07 -6.46 62.60
N ASP A 205 -33.15 -7.25 62.66
CA ASP A 205 -34.33 -7.19 61.81
C ASP A 205 -34.91 -5.78 61.67
N GLU A 206 -34.91 -5.23 60.47
CA GLU A 206 -35.97 -4.32 60.03
C GLU A 206 -36.08 -4.40 58.50
N ALA A 207 -37.28 -4.66 58.00
CA ALA A 207 -37.64 -4.77 56.60
C ALA A 207 -37.38 -3.43 55.91
N ALA A 208 -36.37 -3.37 55.03
CA ALA A 208 -36.16 -2.28 54.13
C ALA A 208 -36.95 -2.48 52.83
N SER A 209 -37.70 -1.47 52.50
CA SER A 209 -38.46 -1.30 51.26
C SER A 209 -37.55 -1.35 50.05
N ASP A 210 -37.99 -2.07 49.02
CA ASP A 210 -37.46 -2.01 47.65
C ASP A 210 -37.42 -0.53 47.16
N GLU A 211 -36.26 0.09 47.20
CA GLU A 211 -35.92 1.23 46.36
C GLU A 211 -34.96 0.68 45.31
N ASP A 212 -35.43 0.68 44.06
CA ASP A 212 -34.66 0.49 42.85
C ASP A 212 -33.45 1.44 42.83
N GLU A 213 -32.32 1.06 43.40
CA GLU A 213 -31.03 1.63 43.03
C GLU A 213 -30.64 1.02 41.69
N SER A 214 -31.21 1.56 40.62
CA SER A 214 -30.61 1.44 39.30
C SER A 214 -29.21 2.03 39.38
N THR A 215 -28.22 1.17 39.52
CA THR A 215 -26.81 1.50 39.33
C THR A 215 -26.72 2.22 38.00
N GLN A 216 -26.48 3.53 38.00
CA GLN A 216 -26.12 4.28 36.82
C GLN A 216 -24.82 3.65 36.28
N ALA A 217 -24.95 2.71 35.38
CA ALA A 217 -23.84 2.31 34.54
C ALA A 217 -23.23 3.60 33.96
N GLY A 218 -22.02 3.92 34.37
CA GLY A 218 -21.34 5.11 33.91
C GLY A 218 -21.33 5.10 32.40
N VAL A 219 -21.83 6.15 31.76
CA VAL A 219 -21.75 6.27 30.31
C VAL A 219 -20.27 6.27 29.96
N ILE A 220 -19.80 5.17 29.37
CA ILE A 220 -18.43 5.06 28.86
C ILE A 220 -18.30 6.13 27.78
N ASP A 221 -17.39 7.07 27.98
CA ASP A 221 -17.19 8.14 27.01
C ASP A 221 -16.40 7.62 25.79
N GLU A 222 -16.67 8.22 24.66
CA GLU A 222 -16.10 7.83 23.37
C GLU A 222 -14.57 8.03 23.32
N GLU A 223 -14.04 9.00 24.05
CA GLU A 223 -12.59 9.27 24.14
C GLU A 223 -11.88 8.11 24.86
N THR A 224 -12.46 7.58 25.93
CA THR A 224 -11.93 6.41 26.65
C THR A 224 -11.91 5.15 25.77
N VAL A 225 -12.98 4.92 25.00
CA VAL A 225 -13.03 3.79 24.05
C VAL A 225 -11.96 3.93 22.96
N ASN A 226 -11.84 5.13 22.38
CA ASN A 226 -10.82 5.39 21.35
C ASN A 226 -9.40 5.17 21.88
N ALA A 227 -9.10 5.68 23.06
CA ALA A 227 -7.80 5.48 23.70
C ALA A 227 -7.49 3.99 23.97
N ARG A 228 -8.53 3.19 24.33
CA ARG A 228 -8.38 1.75 24.52
C ARG A 228 -8.14 1.05 23.18
N VAL A 229 -8.84 1.40 22.11
CA VAL A 229 -8.60 0.87 20.76
C VAL A 229 -7.17 1.13 20.32
N GLU A 230 -6.66 2.37 20.48
CA GLU A 230 -5.27 2.69 20.13
C GLU A 230 -4.24 1.87 20.93
N GLN A 231 -4.53 1.57 22.20
CA GLN A 231 -3.67 0.71 23.03
C GLN A 231 -3.72 -0.76 22.62
N THR A 232 -4.83 -1.19 22.04
CA THR A 232 -5.07 -2.59 21.62
C THR A 232 -4.53 -2.87 20.22
N LEU A 233 -4.24 -1.83 19.42
CA LEU A 233 -3.64 -2.04 18.10
C LEU A 233 -2.31 -2.79 18.25
N PRO A 234 -2.16 -3.95 17.56
CA PRO A 234 -0.99 -4.79 17.71
C PRO A 234 0.27 -4.09 17.20
N LYS A 235 1.32 -4.13 17.99
CA LYS A 235 2.66 -3.62 17.66
C LYS A 235 3.59 -4.73 17.17
N THR A 236 3.27 -5.96 17.52
CA THR A 236 3.98 -7.17 17.13
C THR A 236 3.01 -8.25 16.66
N ILE A 237 3.53 -9.28 16.01
CA ILE A 237 2.74 -10.47 15.65
C ILE A 237 2.27 -11.20 16.92
N ASP A 238 3.06 -11.20 17.98
CA ASP A 238 2.67 -11.78 19.26
C ASP A 238 1.44 -11.07 19.86
N ASP A 239 1.32 -9.74 19.69
CA ASP A 239 0.11 -9.00 20.10
C ASP A 239 -1.13 -9.43 19.30
N VAL A 240 -0.97 -9.77 18.01
CA VAL A 240 -2.07 -10.31 17.19
C VAL A 240 -2.52 -11.65 17.72
N LEU A 241 -1.59 -12.53 18.07
CA LEU A 241 -1.89 -13.85 18.64
C LEU A 241 -2.54 -13.71 20.03
N ALA A 242 -1.97 -12.88 20.89
CA ALA A 242 -2.53 -12.62 22.24
C ALA A 242 -3.96 -12.04 22.17
N PHE A 243 -4.23 -11.16 21.20
CA PHE A 243 -5.59 -10.68 20.99
C PHE A 243 -6.53 -11.81 20.50
N ALA A 244 -6.05 -12.66 19.60
CA ALA A 244 -6.86 -13.78 19.09
C ALA A 244 -7.27 -14.77 20.19
N ASP A 245 -6.42 -14.99 21.18
CA ASP A 245 -6.68 -15.91 22.32
C ASP A 245 -7.77 -15.40 23.27
N VAL A 246 -7.90 -14.07 23.40
CA VAL A 246 -8.85 -13.47 24.37
C VAL A 246 -10.09 -12.86 23.71
N TYR A 247 -10.12 -12.78 22.39
CA TYR A 247 -11.22 -12.14 21.66
C TYR A 247 -12.40 -13.07 21.49
N ASP A 248 -13.51 -12.78 22.21
CA ASP A 248 -14.80 -13.48 22.01
C ASP A 248 -15.45 -12.96 20.72
N ALA A 249 -15.10 -13.60 19.60
CA ALA A 249 -15.49 -13.16 18.28
C ALA A 249 -16.98 -13.37 17.99
N PRO A 250 -17.69 -12.41 17.35
CA PRO A 250 -19.05 -12.62 16.85
C PRO A 250 -19.13 -13.78 15.85
N GLU A 251 -20.30 -14.44 15.75
CA GLU A 251 -20.51 -15.63 14.90
C GLU A 251 -20.10 -15.43 13.41
N GLN A 252 -20.14 -14.20 12.88
CA GLN A 252 -19.77 -13.91 11.50
C GLN A 252 -18.25 -13.83 11.28
N VAL A 253 -17.46 -13.67 12.34
CA VAL A 253 -16.00 -13.62 12.23
C VAL A 253 -15.47 -15.03 12.03
N GLU A 254 -14.84 -15.26 10.89
CA GLU A 254 -14.24 -16.55 10.51
C GLU A 254 -12.77 -16.63 10.90
N ALA A 255 -12.09 -15.46 10.97
CA ALA A 255 -10.69 -15.36 11.36
C ALA A 255 -10.37 -14.02 12.03
N VAL A 256 -9.56 -14.04 13.08
CA VAL A 256 -9.04 -12.81 13.70
C VAL A 256 -8.01 -12.15 12.78
N PHE A 257 -7.08 -12.92 12.20
CA PHE A 257 -6.11 -12.44 11.23
C PHE A 257 -6.05 -13.38 10.02
N LYS A 258 -6.21 -12.81 8.84
CA LYS A 258 -6.13 -13.53 7.57
C LYS A 258 -5.65 -12.59 6.48
N TRP A 259 -4.63 -13.00 5.72
CA TRP A 259 -4.04 -12.18 4.65
C TRP A 259 -3.66 -13.07 3.46
N ASP A 260 -3.28 -12.47 2.34
CA ASP A 260 -2.83 -13.22 1.16
C ASP A 260 -1.39 -13.74 1.35
N VAL A 261 -1.29 -14.97 1.86
CA VAL A 261 -0.01 -15.66 2.06
C VAL A 261 0.63 -16.16 0.76
N SER A 262 -0.06 -16.02 -0.37
CA SER A 262 0.42 -16.51 -1.67
C SER A 262 1.21 -15.49 -2.48
N ASP A 263 1.15 -14.21 -2.12
CA ASP A 263 1.83 -13.12 -2.82
C ASP A 263 2.85 -12.44 -1.91
N ILE A 264 4.08 -12.34 -2.39
CA ILE A 264 5.21 -11.80 -1.64
C ILE A 264 5.00 -10.33 -1.21
N PHE A 265 4.21 -9.55 -1.95
CA PHE A 265 3.95 -8.16 -1.62
C PHE A 265 3.25 -7.99 -0.27
N TYR A 266 2.42 -8.96 0.13
CA TYR A 266 1.75 -8.98 1.44
C TYR A 266 2.54 -9.71 2.53
N ASN A 267 3.62 -10.41 2.17
CA ASN A 267 4.42 -11.21 3.08
C ASN A 267 5.80 -10.61 3.37
N TYR A 268 6.30 -9.72 2.51
CA TYR A 268 7.67 -9.23 2.58
C TYR A 268 7.98 -8.52 3.91
N PHE A 269 7.00 -7.93 4.57
CA PHE A 269 7.20 -7.22 5.83
C PHE A 269 7.83 -8.11 6.92
N PHE A 270 7.63 -9.43 6.88
CA PHE A 270 8.29 -10.35 7.82
C PHE A 270 9.81 -10.31 7.73
N VAL A 271 10.37 -10.08 6.56
CA VAL A 271 11.81 -10.14 6.33
C VAL A 271 12.42 -8.81 5.86
N GLY A 272 11.60 -7.82 5.57
CA GLY A 272 12.03 -6.60 4.89
C GLY A 272 13.12 -5.81 5.63
N ASP A 273 13.09 -5.80 6.96
CA ASP A 273 14.15 -5.18 7.78
C ASP A 273 15.39 -6.09 7.94
N SER A 274 15.23 -7.40 7.71
CA SER A 274 16.28 -8.40 7.92
C SER A 274 17.04 -8.76 6.65
N ILE A 275 16.45 -8.53 5.46
CA ILE A 275 17.07 -8.86 4.16
C ILE A 275 17.50 -7.57 3.46
N ASP A 276 18.75 -7.54 2.99
CA ASP A 276 19.24 -6.47 2.11
C ASP A 276 19.49 -7.02 0.70
N VAL A 277 18.93 -6.34 -0.31
CA VAL A 277 19.09 -6.66 -1.73
C VAL A 277 19.49 -5.42 -2.51
N GLY A 278 20.77 -5.08 -2.48
CA GLY A 278 21.32 -3.97 -3.25
C GLY A 278 21.57 -2.69 -2.47
N GLY A 279 21.59 -2.73 -1.14
CA GLY A 279 21.80 -1.59 -0.28
C GLY A 279 20.68 -0.57 -0.34
N LYS A 280 20.93 0.61 0.23
CA LYS A 280 19.91 1.68 0.37
C LYS A 280 19.15 2.02 -0.91
N ASN A 281 19.83 2.04 -2.04
CA ASN A 281 19.21 2.40 -3.33
C ASN A 281 18.76 1.18 -4.15
N GLY A 282 19.02 -0.04 -3.68
CA GLY A 282 18.72 -1.26 -4.42
C GLY A 282 19.51 -1.39 -5.74
N ASP A 283 20.77 -0.91 -5.78
CA ASP A 283 21.61 -0.83 -6.97
C ASP A 283 23.06 -1.29 -6.76
N GLN A 284 23.37 -1.87 -5.57
CA GLN A 284 24.72 -2.30 -5.18
C GLN A 284 24.82 -3.82 -5.12
N SER A 285 25.41 -4.44 -6.13
CA SER A 285 25.53 -5.89 -6.23
C SER A 285 26.44 -6.53 -5.17
N ASP A 286 27.25 -5.74 -4.46
CA ASP A 286 28.08 -6.16 -3.32
C ASP A 286 27.37 -6.02 -1.97
N SER A 287 26.15 -5.47 -1.94
CA SER A 287 25.29 -5.33 -0.77
C SER A 287 24.06 -6.23 -0.90
N ILE A 288 24.27 -7.54 -0.88
CA ILE A 288 23.18 -8.52 -0.89
C ILE A 288 23.37 -9.46 0.30
N HIS A 289 22.42 -9.42 1.24
CA HIS A 289 22.46 -10.18 2.49
C HIS A 289 21.07 -10.79 2.76
N ILE A 290 20.79 -11.92 2.11
CA ILE A 290 19.49 -12.61 2.20
C ILE A 290 19.48 -13.60 3.36
N TYR A 291 20.60 -14.31 3.59
CA TYR A 291 20.72 -15.37 4.58
C TYR A 291 21.45 -14.88 5.83
N ASN A 292 20.72 -14.69 6.91
CA ASN A 292 21.23 -14.24 8.21
C ASN A 292 20.30 -14.71 9.34
N GLU A 293 20.79 -14.58 10.59
CA GLU A 293 20.07 -15.05 11.79
C GLU A 293 18.67 -14.43 11.93
N ASN A 294 18.55 -13.12 11.73
CA ASN A 294 17.26 -12.42 11.88
C ASN A 294 16.26 -12.87 10.81
N ALA A 295 16.68 -13.00 9.56
CA ALA A 295 15.81 -13.48 8.49
C ALA A 295 15.31 -14.91 8.77
N ILE A 296 16.16 -15.79 9.31
CA ILE A 296 15.77 -17.16 9.70
C ILE A 296 14.73 -17.12 10.84
N LYS A 297 14.96 -16.29 11.88
CA LYS A 297 14.03 -16.14 13.00
C LYS A 297 12.68 -15.58 12.51
N CYS A 298 12.68 -14.54 11.69
CA CYS A 298 11.46 -13.98 11.10
C CYS A 298 10.67 -15.05 10.32
N MET A 299 11.35 -15.86 9.53
CA MET A 299 10.69 -16.92 8.76
C MET A 299 10.17 -18.07 9.62
N ARG A 300 10.78 -18.34 10.79
CA ARG A 300 10.22 -19.28 11.78
C ARG A 300 8.93 -18.75 12.40
N VAL A 301 8.88 -17.46 12.76
CA VAL A 301 7.63 -16.83 13.22
C VAL A 301 6.56 -16.91 12.13
N TYR A 302 6.88 -16.54 10.90
CA TYR A 302 5.96 -16.68 9.77
C TYR A 302 5.43 -18.12 9.62
N GLN A 303 6.30 -19.12 9.68
CA GLN A 303 5.95 -20.54 9.60
C GLN A 303 4.98 -20.95 10.71
N SER A 304 5.23 -20.51 11.95
CA SER A 304 4.38 -20.86 13.10
C SER A 304 2.94 -20.38 12.94
N LEU A 305 2.73 -19.26 12.24
CA LEU A 305 1.38 -18.70 12.01
C LEU A 305 0.45 -19.65 11.23
N ASN A 306 0.99 -20.57 10.43
CA ASN A 306 0.18 -21.56 9.74
C ASN A 306 -0.57 -22.49 10.70
N GLN A 307 0.00 -22.78 11.88
CA GLN A 307 -0.65 -23.61 12.90
C GLN A 307 -1.86 -22.89 13.53
N PHE A 308 -1.78 -21.56 13.67
CA PHE A 308 -2.85 -20.76 14.27
C PHE A 308 -3.97 -20.43 13.28
N PHE A 309 -3.62 -20.04 12.05
CA PHE A 309 -4.60 -19.47 11.12
C PHE A 309 -5.04 -20.42 10.01
N SER A 310 -4.33 -21.52 9.77
CA SER A 310 -4.70 -22.61 8.83
C SER A 310 -5.15 -22.12 7.44
N ILE A 311 -4.43 -21.14 6.86
CA ILE A 311 -4.77 -20.51 5.58
C ILE A 311 -4.36 -21.44 4.43
N ASP A 312 -5.30 -21.79 3.53
CA ASP A 312 -4.98 -22.56 2.31
C ASP A 312 -4.47 -21.65 1.21
N THR A 313 -3.18 -21.78 0.88
CA THR A 313 -2.49 -20.99 -0.16
C THR A 313 -3.09 -21.12 -1.56
N LYS A 314 -3.87 -22.17 -1.83
CA LYS A 314 -4.45 -22.45 -3.15
C LYS A 314 -5.79 -21.79 -3.40
N GLU A 315 -6.48 -21.43 -2.34
CA GLU A 315 -7.84 -20.85 -2.40
C GLU A 315 -7.85 -19.37 -2.00
N ILE A 316 -6.69 -18.81 -1.65
CA ILE A 316 -6.58 -17.43 -1.19
C ILE A 316 -6.23 -16.47 -2.34
N SER A 317 -6.75 -15.25 -2.26
CA SER A 317 -6.37 -14.12 -3.09
C SER A 317 -6.66 -12.82 -2.37
N TYR A 318 -5.90 -11.78 -2.64
CA TYR A 318 -6.10 -10.45 -2.07
C TYR A 318 -7.54 -9.93 -2.22
N ASP A 319 -8.11 -10.02 -3.41
CA ASP A 319 -9.50 -9.55 -3.63
C ASP A 319 -10.51 -10.36 -2.81
N GLY A 320 -10.30 -11.67 -2.64
CA GLY A 320 -11.11 -12.52 -1.79
C GLY A 320 -11.00 -12.16 -0.30
N ILE A 321 -9.78 -11.90 0.17
CA ILE A 321 -9.51 -11.44 1.54
C ILE A 321 -10.17 -10.09 1.82
N LEU A 322 -10.01 -9.13 0.93
CA LEU A 322 -10.62 -7.80 1.08
C LEU A 322 -12.15 -7.88 1.06
N GLN A 323 -12.72 -8.79 0.26
CA GLN A 323 -14.16 -9.07 0.27
C GLN A 323 -14.60 -9.67 1.60
N ASP A 324 -13.90 -10.69 2.15
CA ASP A 324 -14.18 -11.28 3.45
C ASP A 324 -14.08 -10.24 4.58
N PHE A 325 -13.10 -9.33 4.50
CA PHE A 325 -12.98 -8.19 5.43
C PHE A 325 -14.19 -7.26 5.34
N MET A 326 -14.61 -6.89 4.13
CA MET A 326 -15.78 -6.03 3.92
C MET A 326 -17.09 -6.70 4.36
N GLU A 327 -17.17 -8.01 4.33
CA GLU A 327 -18.30 -8.81 4.85
C GLU A 327 -18.27 -8.97 6.39
N GLY A 328 -17.23 -8.48 7.06
CA GLY A 328 -17.05 -8.57 8.51
C GLY A 328 -16.58 -9.93 9.00
N LYS A 329 -16.01 -10.76 8.14
CA LYS A 329 -15.52 -12.10 8.50
C LYS A 329 -14.11 -12.10 9.07
N ILE A 330 -13.38 -10.98 8.92
CA ILE A 330 -11.99 -10.84 9.31
C ILE A 330 -11.84 -9.58 10.17
N VAL A 331 -11.07 -9.68 11.26
CA VAL A 331 -10.76 -8.53 12.13
C VAL A 331 -9.55 -7.76 11.61
N TYR A 332 -8.47 -8.47 11.30
CA TYR A 332 -7.20 -7.91 10.80
C TYR A 332 -6.80 -8.52 9.47
N THR A 333 -6.26 -7.70 8.57
CA THR A 333 -5.64 -8.18 7.33
C THR A 333 -4.49 -7.27 6.89
N VAL A 334 -3.72 -7.70 5.90
CA VAL A 334 -2.72 -6.87 5.21
C VAL A 334 -3.31 -6.44 3.87
N ALA A 335 -3.27 -5.14 3.59
CA ALA A 335 -3.88 -4.56 2.41
C ALA A 335 -2.99 -3.50 1.76
N THR A 336 -3.13 -3.31 0.46
CA THR A 336 -2.44 -2.29 -0.34
C THR A 336 -3.23 -0.99 -0.42
N THR A 337 -2.60 0.05 -0.95
CA THR A 337 -3.17 1.43 -1.03
C THR A 337 -4.53 1.52 -1.71
N ASP A 338 -4.88 0.57 -2.56
CA ASP A 338 -6.16 0.50 -3.27
C ASP A 338 -7.34 0.08 -2.36
N ALA A 339 -7.07 -0.52 -1.20
CA ALA A 339 -8.09 -0.93 -0.24
C ALA A 339 -8.99 0.23 0.18
N ILE A 340 -8.42 1.43 0.42
CA ILE A 340 -9.21 2.60 0.81
C ILE A 340 -10.29 2.90 -0.23
N SER A 341 -9.92 2.99 -1.51
CA SER A 341 -10.88 3.32 -2.57
C SER A 341 -11.94 2.21 -2.77
N LYS A 342 -11.56 0.95 -2.61
CA LYS A 342 -12.47 -0.20 -2.69
C LYS A 342 -13.47 -0.20 -1.52
N ILE A 343 -13.00 0.02 -0.29
CA ILE A 343 -13.85 0.05 0.91
C ILE A 343 -14.78 1.28 0.87
N GLU A 344 -14.27 2.47 0.54
CA GLU A 344 -15.08 3.67 0.45
C GLU A 344 -16.15 3.57 -0.66
N THR A 345 -15.85 2.89 -1.75
CA THR A 345 -16.84 2.58 -2.78
C THR A 345 -17.92 1.63 -2.24
N ALA A 346 -17.53 0.55 -1.56
CA ALA A 346 -18.46 -0.38 -0.94
C ALA A 346 -19.34 0.30 0.13
N LYS A 347 -18.76 1.22 0.92
CA LYS A 347 -19.46 2.03 1.92
C LYS A 347 -20.49 2.93 1.27
N ALA A 348 -20.15 3.61 0.18
CA ALA A 348 -21.07 4.46 -0.58
C ALA A 348 -22.23 3.69 -1.23
N GLU A 349 -22.01 2.44 -1.62
CA GLU A 349 -23.01 1.52 -2.16
C GLU A 349 -23.86 0.83 -1.09
N GLY A 350 -23.51 0.99 0.21
CA GLY A 350 -24.18 0.31 1.33
C GLY A 350 -23.82 -1.16 1.48
N ASN A 351 -22.68 -1.58 0.93
CA ASN A 351 -22.16 -2.95 0.97
C ASN A 351 -21.12 -3.15 2.08
N PHE A 352 -20.73 -2.10 2.80
CA PHE A 352 -19.85 -2.13 3.96
C PHE A 352 -20.52 -1.43 5.14
N ALA A 353 -20.75 -2.18 6.22
CA ALA A 353 -21.53 -1.72 7.37
C ALA A 353 -20.68 -1.39 8.61
N TYR A 354 -19.36 -1.49 8.50
CA TYR A 354 -18.39 -1.33 9.59
C TYR A 354 -17.62 -0.02 9.45
N GLU A 355 -16.92 0.36 10.52
CA GLU A 355 -15.81 1.30 10.44
C GLU A 355 -14.50 0.52 10.37
N TYR A 356 -13.49 1.11 9.75
CA TYR A 356 -12.17 0.51 9.59
C TYR A 356 -11.07 1.52 9.85
N GLY A 357 -9.92 1.02 10.23
CA GLY A 357 -8.71 1.80 10.35
C GLY A 357 -7.53 1.11 9.70
N ILE A 358 -6.49 1.88 9.45
CA ILE A 358 -5.22 1.43 8.89
C ILE A 358 -4.09 1.86 9.82
N SER A 359 -3.17 0.95 10.09
CA SER A 359 -1.93 1.21 10.82
C SER A 359 -0.74 0.69 10.03
N THR A 360 0.46 1.03 10.44
CA THR A 360 1.68 0.38 9.96
C THR A 360 1.62 -1.12 10.27
N VAL A 361 2.35 -1.94 9.51
CA VAL A 361 2.45 -3.38 9.80
C VAL A 361 3.09 -3.60 11.18
N PRO A 362 2.62 -4.60 11.96
CA PRO A 362 3.25 -4.94 13.22
C PRO A 362 4.67 -5.49 13.00
N ASN A 363 5.54 -5.28 13.95
CA ASN A 363 6.85 -5.93 13.98
C ASN A 363 6.69 -7.45 14.11
N VAL A 364 7.68 -8.21 13.66
CA VAL A 364 7.66 -9.67 13.81
C VAL A 364 7.67 -10.04 15.29
N SER A 365 8.49 -9.36 16.09
CA SER A 365 8.54 -9.47 17.56
C SER A 365 9.09 -8.18 18.16
N GLU A 366 9.24 -8.10 19.49
CA GLU A 366 9.91 -6.96 20.16
C GLU A 366 11.36 -6.76 19.69
N GLU A 367 12.05 -7.82 19.26
CA GLU A 367 13.45 -7.80 18.84
C GLU A 367 13.63 -7.78 17.31
N LEU A 368 12.59 -8.07 16.54
CA LEU A 368 12.62 -8.23 15.09
C LEU A 368 11.65 -7.24 14.43
N SER A 369 12.22 -6.18 13.86
CA SER A 369 11.45 -5.16 13.16
C SER A 369 10.91 -5.66 11.83
N SER A 370 9.79 -5.07 11.40
CA SER A 370 9.20 -5.28 10.08
C SER A 370 9.45 -4.09 9.16
N ALA A 371 9.51 -4.35 7.86
CA ALA A 371 9.47 -3.31 6.84
C ALA A 371 8.75 -3.82 5.59
N SER A 372 7.70 -3.14 5.19
CA SER A 372 6.94 -3.49 3.98
C SER A 372 7.74 -3.25 2.72
N LEU A 373 7.40 -3.96 1.66
CA LEU A 373 7.89 -3.67 0.31
C LEU A 373 7.14 -2.45 -0.24
N SER A 374 7.86 -1.58 -0.96
CA SER A 374 7.22 -0.48 -1.68
C SER A 374 7.64 -0.38 -3.13
N VAL A 375 6.70 0.08 -3.93
CA VAL A 375 6.91 0.43 -5.33
C VAL A 375 6.64 1.91 -5.50
N THR A 376 7.63 2.64 -6.01
CA THR A 376 7.49 4.04 -6.37
C THR A 376 7.32 4.17 -7.87
N GLN A 377 6.20 4.72 -8.30
CA GLN A 377 6.01 5.09 -9.70
C GLN A 377 6.72 6.42 -9.96
N CYS A 378 7.54 6.45 -10.99
CA CYS A 378 8.45 7.54 -11.28
C CYS A 378 8.13 8.16 -12.63
N VAL A 379 8.25 9.49 -12.74
CA VAL A 379 8.28 10.20 -14.01
C VAL A 379 9.70 10.28 -14.49
N VAL A 380 10.01 9.69 -15.63
CA VAL A 380 11.36 9.62 -16.19
C VAL A 380 11.44 10.50 -17.45
N VAL A 381 12.48 11.31 -17.54
CA VAL A 381 12.80 12.08 -18.75
C VAL A 381 13.60 11.20 -19.69
N ASN A 382 13.07 11.00 -20.91
CA ASN A 382 13.69 10.13 -21.90
C ASN A 382 15.07 10.64 -22.32
N GLY A 383 16.09 9.78 -22.23
CA GLY A 383 17.44 10.10 -22.65
C GLY A 383 17.61 10.47 -24.13
N TYR A 384 16.68 10.04 -24.97
CA TYR A 384 16.65 10.38 -26.41
C TYR A 384 15.84 11.65 -26.72
N SER A 385 15.10 12.22 -25.77
CA SER A 385 14.37 13.47 -26.01
C SER A 385 15.33 14.62 -26.33
N GLU A 386 15.00 15.41 -27.33
CA GLU A 386 15.68 16.66 -27.65
C GLU A 386 15.18 17.83 -26.79
N LYS A 387 14.07 17.62 -26.03
CA LYS A 387 13.36 18.64 -25.23
C LYS A 387 13.54 18.43 -23.71
N LYS A 388 14.70 17.91 -23.29
CA LYS A 388 14.94 17.49 -21.89
C LYS A 388 14.71 18.61 -20.87
N GLU A 389 15.04 19.87 -21.20
CA GLU A 389 14.83 21.00 -20.32
C GLU A 389 13.33 21.18 -20.01
N ARG A 390 12.50 21.27 -21.06
CA ARG A 390 11.04 21.36 -20.92
C ARG A 390 10.41 20.12 -20.28
N ALA A 391 10.99 18.97 -20.54
CA ALA A 391 10.55 17.72 -19.93
C ALA A 391 10.82 17.69 -18.42
N ASN A 392 12.00 18.17 -17.97
CA ASN A 392 12.27 18.32 -16.53
C ASN A 392 11.35 19.37 -15.88
N ASP A 393 11.09 20.52 -16.54
CA ASP A 393 10.13 21.52 -16.04
C ASP A 393 8.73 20.92 -15.83
N PHE A 394 8.27 20.12 -16.80
CA PHE A 394 6.97 19.45 -16.68
C PHE A 394 6.96 18.33 -15.65
N ALA A 395 8.05 17.55 -15.53
CA ALA A 395 8.16 16.52 -14.51
C ALA A 395 8.04 17.11 -13.09
N VAL A 396 8.76 18.21 -12.81
CA VAL A 396 8.62 18.97 -11.55
C VAL A 396 7.18 19.44 -11.35
N TYR A 397 6.57 20.04 -12.38
CA TYR A 397 5.19 20.49 -12.28
C TYR A 397 4.23 19.34 -11.92
N LEU A 398 4.38 18.19 -12.56
CA LEU A 398 3.52 17.01 -12.35
C LEU A 398 3.70 16.41 -10.95
N THR A 399 4.95 16.31 -10.46
CA THR A 399 5.26 15.59 -9.22
C THR A 399 5.31 16.48 -7.97
N GLU A 400 5.40 17.80 -8.14
CA GLU A 400 5.48 18.72 -7.01
C GLU A 400 4.30 19.70 -6.93
N TYR A 401 3.74 20.16 -8.07
CA TYR A 401 2.73 21.22 -8.06
C TYR A 401 1.31 20.74 -8.35
N ALA A 402 1.13 19.61 -9.05
CA ALA A 402 -0.18 19.15 -9.48
C ALA A 402 -0.75 18.00 -8.62
N THR A 403 -0.02 17.55 -7.59
CA THR A 403 -0.34 16.35 -6.80
C THR A 403 -1.56 16.49 -5.88
N ASP A 404 -1.98 17.70 -5.57
CA ASP A 404 -3.11 18.02 -4.68
C ASP A 404 -4.44 17.34 -5.05
N THR A 405 -4.63 17.00 -6.32
CA THR A 405 -5.85 16.33 -6.81
C THR A 405 -5.61 14.89 -7.29
N LEU A 406 -4.39 14.36 -7.18
CA LEU A 406 -4.04 13.04 -7.68
C LEU A 406 -4.91 11.95 -7.03
N TYR A 407 -4.94 11.90 -5.69
CA TYR A 407 -5.72 10.88 -4.99
C TYR A 407 -7.22 10.97 -5.31
N ALA A 408 -7.79 12.15 -5.24
CA ALA A 408 -9.23 12.33 -5.47
C ALA A 408 -9.69 11.91 -6.88
N ARG A 409 -8.78 11.93 -7.87
CA ARG A 409 -9.09 11.59 -9.27
C ARG A 409 -8.72 10.17 -9.65
N THR A 410 -7.74 9.58 -8.99
CA THR A 410 -7.13 8.32 -9.42
C THR A 410 -7.11 7.24 -8.33
N GLY A 411 -7.31 7.61 -7.07
CA GLY A 411 -7.09 6.73 -5.93
C GLY A 411 -5.60 6.45 -5.62
N LYS A 412 -4.66 7.10 -6.32
CA LYS A 412 -3.21 6.91 -6.10
C LYS A 412 -2.69 7.89 -5.06
N LEU A 413 -1.91 7.40 -4.11
CA LEU A 413 -1.31 8.20 -3.05
C LEU A 413 -0.04 8.91 -3.55
N PRO A 414 -0.01 10.26 -3.59
CA PRO A 414 1.18 11.00 -4.03
C PRO A 414 2.34 10.82 -3.04
N VAL A 415 3.57 10.76 -3.53
CA VAL A 415 4.75 10.79 -2.65
C VAL A 415 4.89 12.15 -1.94
N TYR A 416 4.47 13.21 -2.59
CA TYR A 416 4.45 14.58 -2.08
C TYR A 416 3.10 15.24 -2.39
N ASP A 417 2.43 15.73 -1.35
CA ASP A 417 1.13 16.41 -1.45
C ASP A 417 1.32 17.91 -1.22
N ASN A 418 1.41 18.68 -2.31
CA ASN A 418 1.71 20.12 -2.29
C ASN A 418 0.54 20.95 -1.72
N GLY A 419 0.42 20.96 -0.40
CA GLY A 419 -0.64 21.71 0.29
C GLY A 419 -2.05 21.17 0.03
N GLY A 420 -2.18 19.96 -0.52
CA GLY A 420 -3.37 19.16 -0.50
C GLY A 420 -3.69 18.70 0.94
N ASN A 421 -4.80 18.04 1.08
CA ASN A 421 -5.24 17.47 2.37
C ASN A 421 -5.43 15.95 2.28
N THR A 422 -4.69 15.31 1.37
CA THR A 422 -4.75 13.86 1.18
C THR A 422 -4.44 13.13 2.49
N TYR A 423 -3.42 13.60 3.19
CA TYR A 423 -2.91 12.99 4.43
C TYR A 423 -3.50 13.57 5.73
N ASP A 424 -4.53 14.43 5.63
CA ASP A 424 -5.41 14.77 6.76
C ASP A 424 -6.28 13.57 7.18
N ASP A 425 -6.49 12.63 6.27
CA ASP A 425 -7.15 11.35 6.53
C ASP A 425 -6.15 10.38 7.21
N PRO A 426 -6.44 9.89 8.42
CA PRO A 426 -5.52 9.04 9.18
C PRO A 426 -5.16 7.74 8.46
N ASN A 427 -6.09 7.15 7.70
CA ASN A 427 -5.85 5.92 6.95
C ASN A 427 -4.84 6.13 5.81
N LYS A 428 -4.91 7.27 5.13
CA LYS A 428 -3.93 7.63 4.10
C LYS A 428 -2.59 8.03 4.70
N ALA A 429 -2.62 8.71 5.85
CA ALA A 429 -1.41 9.06 6.59
C ALA A 429 -0.65 7.82 7.08
N ALA A 430 -1.36 6.75 7.48
CA ALA A 430 -0.75 5.47 7.85
C ALA A 430 0.01 4.83 6.68
N PHE A 431 -0.54 4.84 5.47
CA PHE A 431 0.18 4.39 4.27
C PHE A 431 1.43 5.21 3.98
N LEU A 432 1.38 6.54 4.14
CA LEU A 432 2.57 7.37 3.96
C LEU A 432 3.63 7.07 5.02
N GLN A 433 3.22 6.86 6.28
CA GLN A 433 4.11 6.48 7.36
C GLN A 433 4.79 5.14 7.10
N GLU A 434 4.02 4.15 6.63
CA GLU A 434 4.56 2.85 6.24
C GLU A 434 5.53 2.96 5.06
N TYR A 435 5.16 3.73 4.02
CA TYR A 435 6.02 3.98 2.87
C TYR A 435 7.36 4.61 3.27
N MET A 436 7.36 5.55 4.21
CA MET A 436 8.60 6.19 4.69
C MET A 436 9.54 5.20 5.38
N ASN A 437 9.01 4.12 5.95
CA ASN A 437 9.77 3.07 6.64
C ASN A 437 9.97 1.82 5.78
N SER A 438 9.40 1.78 4.58
CA SER A 438 9.43 0.62 3.69
C SER A 438 10.75 0.44 2.96
N VAL A 439 10.94 -0.74 2.41
CA VAL A 439 12.05 -1.07 1.50
C VAL A 439 11.60 -0.89 0.06
N PRO A 440 12.19 0.01 -0.71
CA PRO A 440 11.86 0.15 -2.13
C PRO A 440 12.35 -1.07 -2.91
N MET A 441 11.54 -1.52 -3.90
CA MET A 441 11.96 -2.61 -4.79
C MET A 441 13.35 -2.33 -5.39
N PRO A 442 14.29 -3.31 -5.32
CA PRO A 442 15.60 -3.18 -5.94
C PRO A 442 15.52 -2.99 -7.45
N LYS A 443 16.47 -2.23 -8.00
CA LYS A 443 16.53 -1.89 -9.44
C LYS A 443 17.38 -2.85 -10.26
N MET A 444 18.23 -3.66 -9.60
CA MET A 444 19.24 -4.51 -10.26
C MET A 444 18.62 -5.58 -11.16
N ILE A 445 19.11 -5.65 -12.39
CA ILE A 445 18.69 -6.67 -13.37
C ILE A 445 19.08 -8.06 -12.87
N GLU A 446 20.22 -8.20 -12.21
CA GLU A 446 20.75 -9.44 -11.66
C GLU A 446 19.83 -10.07 -10.61
N THR A 447 19.05 -9.23 -9.91
CA THR A 447 18.09 -9.68 -8.90
C THR A 447 16.66 -9.84 -9.42
N SER A 448 16.46 -9.75 -10.73
CA SER A 448 15.12 -9.83 -11.35
C SER A 448 14.33 -11.11 -11.01
N ASN A 449 15.02 -12.21 -10.70
CA ASN A 449 14.40 -13.47 -10.28
C ASN A 449 14.19 -13.56 -8.75
N PHE A 450 14.72 -12.62 -7.98
CA PHE A 450 14.68 -12.67 -6.51
C PHE A 450 13.24 -12.80 -5.98
N TRP A 451 12.32 -12.00 -6.52
CA TRP A 451 10.93 -11.97 -6.06
C TRP A 451 10.22 -13.30 -6.23
N VAL A 452 10.35 -13.92 -7.41
CA VAL A 452 9.76 -15.23 -7.69
C VAL A 452 10.36 -16.32 -6.80
N GLU A 453 11.67 -16.27 -6.58
CA GLU A 453 12.36 -17.25 -5.74
C GLU A 453 12.05 -17.05 -4.25
N LEU A 454 11.90 -15.80 -3.81
CA LEU A 454 11.48 -15.49 -2.45
C LEU A 454 10.04 -15.95 -2.20
N GLU A 455 9.11 -15.69 -3.13
CA GLU A 455 7.72 -16.17 -3.06
C GLU A 455 7.65 -17.70 -2.98
N ILE A 456 8.48 -18.41 -3.75
CA ILE A 456 8.59 -19.86 -3.66
C ILE A 456 9.12 -20.29 -2.29
N ALA A 457 10.11 -19.58 -1.72
CA ALA A 457 10.64 -19.90 -0.40
C ALA A 457 9.57 -19.66 0.69
N PHE A 458 8.84 -18.54 0.64
CA PHE A 458 7.72 -18.27 1.56
C PHE A 458 6.65 -19.37 1.50
N ALA A 459 6.24 -19.77 0.28
CA ALA A 459 5.23 -20.82 0.11
C ALA A 459 5.66 -22.17 0.70
N LYS A 460 6.92 -22.57 0.52
CA LYS A 460 7.46 -23.80 1.07
C LYS A 460 7.56 -23.77 2.59
N ILE A 461 8.08 -22.65 3.13
CA ILE A 461 8.22 -22.46 4.57
C ILE A 461 6.82 -22.46 5.23
N TRP A 462 5.83 -21.84 4.61
CA TRP A 462 4.44 -21.90 5.06
C TRP A 462 3.90 -23.34 5.11
N GLU A 463 4.26 -24.17 4.13
CA GLU A 463 3.87 -25.60 4.08
C GLU A 463 4.68 -26.50 5.04
N GLY A 464 5.67 -25.95 5.75
CA GLY A 464 6.43 -26.65 6.78
C GLY A 464 7.88 -27.03 6.41
N ASP A 465 8.42 -26.56 5.27
CA ASP A 465 9.82 -26.78 4.91
C ASP A 465 10.75 -25.98 5.86
N ASP A 466 12.00 -26.42 6.00
CA ASP A 466 12.99 -25.80 6.90
C ASP A 466 13.35 -24.37 6.44
N ALA A 467 12.94 -23.37 7.22
CA ALA A 467 13.20 -21.96 6.95
C ALA A 467 14.70 -21.65 6.78
N ASN A 468 15.57 -22.27 7.57
CA ASN A 468 17.01 -22.09 7.49
C ASN A 468 17.57 -22.63 6.15
N GLY A 469 17.15 -23.83 5.77
CA GLY A 469 17.57 -24.48 4.53
C GLY A 469 17.07 -23.74 3.29
N ASP A 470 15.82 -23.31 3.26
CA ASP A 470 15.24 -22.61 2.11
C ASP A 470 15.81 -21.20 1.92
N LEU A 471 16.03 -20.42 3.00
CA LEU A 471 16.70 -19.11 2.91
C LEU A 471 18.15 -19.25 2.45
N LYS A 472 18.87 -20.27 2.94
CA LYS A 472 20.25 -20.58 2.49
C LYS A 472 20.26 -20.87 0.99
N ALA A 473 19.36 -21.74 0.52
CA ALA A 473 19.26 -22.10 -0.90
C ALA A 473 18.86 -20.90 -1.78
N LEU A 474 17.99 -20.02 -1.29
CA LEU A 474 17.62 -18.77 -1.95
C LEU A 474 18.84 -17.86 -2.11
N SER A 475 19.58 -17.60 -1.02
CA SER A 475 20.79 -16.76 -1.05
C SER A 475 21.83 -17.32 -2.01
N GLU A 476 22.17 -18.62 -1.92
CA GLU A 476 23.12 -19.28 -2.82
C GLU A 476 22.72 -19.14 -4.29
N LYS A 477 21.42 -19.25 -4.58
CA LYS A 477 20.90 -19.13 -5.95
C LYS A 477 21.05 -17.69 -6.48
N ILE A 478 20.63 -16.70 -5.70
CA ILE A 478 20.71 -15.28 -6.11
C ILE A 478 22.16 -14.84 -6.22
N MET A 479 23.00 -15.15 -5.22
CA MET A 479 24.41 -14.79 -5.21
C MET A 479 25.19 -15.48 -6.35
N SER A 480 24.87 -16.72 -6.68
CA SER A 480 25.48 -17.40 -7.83
C SER A 480 25.17 -16.70 -9.17
N GLN A 481 23.97 -16.10 -9.31
CA GLN A 481 23.63 -15.30 -10.50
C GLN A 481 24.41 -13.98 -10.52
N VAL A 482 24.50 -13.30 -9.39
CA VAL A 482 25.20 -12.02 -9.26
C VAL A 482 26.71 -12.16 -9.52
N VAL A 483 27.35 -13.18 -8.93
CA VAL A 483 28.81 -13.39 -9.10
C VAL A 483 29.16 -14.12 -10.41
N GLY A 484 28.17 -14.63 -11.12
CA GLY A 484 28.39 -15.40 -12.35
C GLY A 484 29.11 -16.72 -12.16
N GLY A 485 28.99 -17.35 -10.98
CA GLY A 485 29.68 -18.60 -10.61
C GLY A 485 29.00 -19.26 -9.41
N GLU A 486 29.53 -20.41 -8.99
CA GLU A 486 29.05 -21.12 -7.80
C GLU A 486 29.35 -20.30 -6.55
N TYR A 487 28.30 -20.04 -5.75
CA TYR A 487 28.38 -19.38 -4.44
C TYR A 487 27.78 -20.31 -3.37
N VAL A 488 28.44 -20.44 -2.24
CA VAL A 488 28.03 -21.31 -1.14
C VAL A 488 28.04 -20.51 0.16
N GLU A 489 26.92 -20.48 0.86
CA GLU A 489 26.78 -19.88 2.18
C GLU A 489 27.35 -20.81 3.27
N GLU A 490 27.93 -20.22 4.30
CA GLU A 490 28.26 -20.97 5.51
C GLU A 490 26.94 -21.20 6.30
N TYR A 491 26.72 -22.45 6.74
CA TYR A 491 25.50 -22.80 7.46
C TYR A 491 25.46 -22.11 8.84
N ILE A 492 24.37 -21.40 9.12
CA ILE A 492 24.12 -20.77 10.41
C ILE A 492 23.42 -21.79 11.31
N ASP A 493 24.12 -22.23 12.36
CA ASP A 493 23.58 -23.15 13.37
C ASP A 493 22.80 -22.35 14.43
N LEU A 494 21.50 -22.18 14.20
CA LEU A 494 20.58 -21.61 15.17
C LEU A 494 19.87 -22.74 15.91
N PRO A 495 19.94 -22.80 17.24
CA PRO A 495 19.11 -23.73 18.01
C PRO A 495 17.65 -23.55 17.59
N GLU A 496 16.93 -24.64 17.44
CA GLU A 496 15.48 -24.58 17.46
C GLU A 496 15.13 -23.98 18.84
N GLU A 497 14.63 -22.77 18.88
CA GLU A 497 14.00 -22.25 20.08
C GLU A 497 12.79 -23.15 20.27
N VAL A 498 12.93 -24.06 21.23
CA VAL A 498 11.86 -24.94 21.62
C VAL A 498 10.77 -23.99 22.12
N THR A 499 9.62 -24.06 21.53
CA THR A 499 8.37 -23.48 22.06
C THR A 499 7.98 -24.28 23.33
N GLU A 500 8.92 -24.43 24.28
CA GLU A 500 8.72 -25.15 25.53
C GLU A 500 7.66 -24.46 26.41
N GLU A 501 7.48 -23.15 26.30
CA GLU A 501 6.46 -22.44 27.10
C GLU A 501 5.01 -22.83 26.69
N TYR A 502 4.76 -23.12 25.42
CA TYR A 502 3.40 -23.51 24.99
C TYR A 502 3.11 -25.01 25.10
N GLU A 503 4.11 -25.88 25.03
CA GLU A 503 3.92 -27.32 25.27
C GLU A 503 3.70 -27.60 26.76
N ASP A 504 4.40 -26.92 27.66
CA ASP A 504 4.22 -27.07 29.11
C ASP A 504 2.84 -26.59 29.59
N GLU A 505 2.28 -25.48 29.04
CA GLU A 505 0.93 -25.04 29.36
C GLU A 505 -0.16 -25.98 28.82
N ILE A 506 0.07 -26.61 27.66
CA ILE A 506 -0.86 -27.61 27.10
C ILE A 506 -0.79 -28.93 27.89
N GLU A 507 0.40 -29.36 28.33
CA GLU A 507 0.54 -30.57 29.17
C GLU A 507 -0.02 -30.34 30.58
N GLU A 508 0.21 -29.16 31.23
CA GLU A 508 -0.39 -28.84 32.54
C GLU A 508 -1.93 -28.74 32.45
N GLY A 509 -2.49 -28.09 31.42
CA GLY A 509 -3.95 -28.02 31.20
C GLY A 509 -4.58 -29.35 30.84
N ALA A 510 -3.83 -30.28 30.23
CA ALA A 510 -4.28 -31.64 29.93
C ALA A 510 -4.25 -32.54 31.17
N GLU A 511 -3.27 -32.37 32.07
CA GLU A 511 -3.21 -33.11 33.34
C GLU A 511 -4.25 -32.63 34.35
N GLU A 512 -4.53 -31.32 34.49
CA GLU A 512 -5.63 -30.80 35.32
C GLU A 512 -7.00 -31.33 34.88
N ASN A 513 -7.29 -31.34 33.59
CA ASN A 513 -8.54 -31.88 33.05
C ASN A 513 -8.64 -33.41 33.19
N ALA A 514 -7.51 -34.15 33.31
CA ALA A 514 -7.51 -35.58 33.55
C ALA A 514 -7.72 -35.92 35.04
N GLU A 515 -7.27 -35.10 35.98
CA GLU A 515 -7.51 -35.28 37.41
C GLU A 515 -8.93 -34.92 37.79
N GLU A 516 -9.53 -33.84 37.25
CA GLU A 516 -10.93 -33.48 37.51
C GLU A 516 -11.93 -34.57 37.00
N SER A 517 -11.59 -35.23 35.90
CA SER A 517 -12.46 -36.33 35.36
C SER A 517 -12.38 -37.64 36.15
N THR A 518 -11.40 -37.80 37.04
CA THR A 518 -11.23 -38.99 37.90
C THR A 518 -11.88 -38.83 39.27
N GLU A 519 -12.06 -37.60 39.77
CA GLU A 519 -12.78 -37.37 41.05
C GLU A 519 -14.31 -37.44 40.93
N GLU A 520 -14.92 -37.24 39.73
CA GLU A 520 -16.37 -37.42 39.53
C GLU A 520 -16.82 -38.89 39.34
N SER A 521 -15.91 -39.85 39.35
CA SER A 521 -16.23 -41.28 39.12
C SER A 521 -16.01 -42.22 40.35
N GLU A 522 -15.76 -41.69 41.56
CA GLU A 522 -15.86 -42.43 42.82
C GLU A 522 -17.03 -41.88 43.68
#